data_20dc819f281566c90718d91912a28c4c
#
_entry.id   20dc819f281566c90718d91912a28c4c
#
_cell.length_a   1.000
_cell.length_b   1.000
_cell.length_c   1.000
_cell.angle_alpha   90.00
_cell.angle_beta   90.00
_cell.angle_gamma   90.00
#
_symmetry.space_group_name_H-M   'P 1'
#
loop_
_entity.id
_entity.type
_entity.pdbx_description
1 polymer ?
#
loop_
_entity_poly.entity_id
_entity_poly.type
_entity_poly.pdbx_seq_one_letter_code
_entity_poly.pdbx_strand_id
1 'polypeptide(L)'
;MEQWLSVDEVLNYAIGQEEEAHRFYTDLAGRMDRPWMSKIFRGFAQEELGHKKKLEDVKAGKKLILPEKKVLDLKIADYLVEADRKSVV
;
A
#
# COMPACT_ATOMS: atom_id res chain seq x y z
N MET A 1 13.97 -7.44 15.13
CA MET A 1 12.67 -7.68 14.54
C MET A 1 11.68 -6.60 14.93
N GLU A 2 10.96 -6.15 13.94
CA GLU A 2 10.01 -5.05 14.15
C GLU A 2 8.84 -5.48 15.02
N GLN A 3 8.49 -4.60 15.93
CA GLN A 3 7.30 -4.77 16.75
C GLN A 3 6.28 -3.72 16.33
N TRP A 4 5.14 -4.19 15.86
CA TRP A 4 4.06 -3.29 15.51
C TRP A 4 3.22 -3.03 16.75
N LEU A 5 3.39 -1.85 17.34
CA LEU A 5 2.75 -1.52 18.61
C LEU A 5 1.33 -1.00 18.45
N SER A 6 0.99 -0.50 17.27
CA SER A 6 -0.32 0.07 17.05
C SER A 6 -0.72 -0.05 15.58
N VAL A 7 -2.03 0.08 15.34
CA VAL A 7 -2.56 0.09 13.99
C VAL A 7 -1.99 1.28 13.21
N ASP A 8 -1.82 2.43 13.87
CA ASP A 8 -1.25 3.60 13.22
C ASP A 8 0.16 3.34 12.71
N GLU A 9 0.96 2.63 13.48
CA GLU A 9 2.31 2.29 13.05
C GLU A 9 2.30 1.39 11.83
N VAL A 10 1.40 0.40 11.81
CA VAL A 10 1.25 -0.48 10.67
C VAL A 10 0.82 0.32 9.44
N LEU A 11 -0.14 1.22 9.60
CA LEU A 11 -0.64 2.03 8.50
C LEU A 11 0.44 2.97 7.98
N ASN A 12 1.21 3.58 8.87
CA ASN A 12 2.30 4.46 8.46
C ASN A 12 3.34 3.70 7.63
N TYR A 13 3.66 2.48 8.07
CA TYR A 13 4.60 1.65 7.32
C TYR A 13 4.03 1.32 5.94
N ALA A 14 2.77 0.90 5.89
CA ALA A 14 2.14 0.53 4.62
C ALA A 14 2.06 1.72 3.66
N ILE A 15 1.73 2.90 4.18
CA ILE A 15 1.70 4.12 3.37
C ILE A 15 3.08 4.39 2.78
N GLY A 16 4.12 4.23 3.59
CA GLY A 16 5.48 4.41 3.11
C GLY A 16 5.85 3.44 2.01
N GLN A 17 5.39 2.19 2.12
CA GLN A 17 5.63 1.18 1.09
C GLN A 17 4.94 1.55 -0.23
N GLU A 18 3.73 2.10 -0.15
CA GLU A 18 3.04 2.50 -1.37
C GLU A 18 3.73 3.70 -2.02
N GLU A 19 4.26 4.62 -1.21
CA GLU A 19 5.00 5.75 -1.75
C GLU A 19 6.26 5.29 -2.47
N GLU A 20 6.97 4.33 -1.89
CA GLU A 20 8.17 3.80 -2.51
C GLU A 20 7.84 3.07 -3.81
N ALA A 21 6.77 2.30 -3.80
CA ALA A 21 6.32 1.60 -5.01
C ALA A 21 5.93 2.59 -6.10
N HIS A 22 5.24 3.66 -5.73
CA HIS A 22 4.87 4.69 -6.69
C HIS A 22 6.11 5.30 -7.34
N ARG A 23 7.10 5.64 -6.53
CA ARG A 23 8.35 6.22 -7.05
C ARG A 23 9.08 5.23 -7.94
N PHE A 24 9.10 3.97 -7.54
CA PHE A 24 9.75 2.92 -8.32
C PHE A 24 9.13 2.80 -9.70
N TYR A 25 7.80 2.71 -9.76
CA TYR A 25 7.11 2.55 -11.04
C TYR A 25 7.20 3.81 -11.89
N THR A 26 7.18 4.99 -11.27
CA THR A 26 7.33 6.24 -11.99
C THR A 26 8.71 6.33 -12.64
N ASP A 27 9.73 5.97 -11.88
CA ASP A 27 11.09 5.98 -12.38
C ASP A 27 11.26 4.96 -13.51
N LEU A 28 10.71 3.77 -13.30
CA LEU A 28 10.80 2.71 -14.29
C LEU A 28 10.10 3.13 -15.59
N ALA A 29 8.95 3.77 -15.49
CA ALA A 29 8.22 4.26 -16.66
C ALA A 29 9.08 5.25 -17.46
N GLY A 30 9.82 6.11 -16.76
CA GLY A 30 10.68 7.08 -17.40
C GLY A 30 11.89 6.47 -18.10
N ARG A 31 12.23 5.23 -17.76
CA ARG A 31 13.38 4.55 -18.34
C ARG A 31 13.01 3.64 -19.51
N MET A 32 11.72 3.45 -19.75
CA MET A 32 11.28 2.54 -20.79
C MET A 32 11.41 3.20 -22.16
N ASP A 33 12.00 2.48 -23.10
CA ASP A 33 12.12 2.95 -24.48
C ASP A 33 10.82 2.90 -25.23
N ARG A 34 9.98 1.94 -24.90
CA ARG A 34 8.75 1.71 -25.63
C ARG A 34 7.58 2.40 -24.96
N PRO A 35 6.83 3.22 -25.69
CA PRO A 35 5.72 3.97 -25.07
C PRO A 35 4.69 3.09 -24.37
N TRP A 36 4.42 1.91 -24.91
CA TRP A 36 3.41 1.04 -24.30
C TRP A 36 3.88 0.50 -22.95
N MET A 37 5.18 0.23 -22.81
CA MET A 37 5.72 -0.22 -21.53
C MET A 37 5.72 0.91 -20.52
N SER A 38 6.09 2.11 -20.96
CA SER A 38 6.03 3.28 -20.09
C SER A 38 4.63 3.51 -19.56
N LYS A 39 3.64 3.34 -20.44
CA LYS A 39 2.25 3.53 -20.06
C LYS A 39 1.81 2.51 -19.02
N ILE A 40 2.24 1.26 -19.17
CA ILE A 40 1.91 0.21 -18.20
C ILE A 40 2.46 0.56 -16.82
N PHE A 41 3.70 0.98 -16.75
CA PHE A 41 4.31 1.30 -15.46
C PHE A 41 3.74 2.57 -14.84
N ARG A 42 3.32 3.53 -15.66
CA ARG A 42 2.58 4.69 -15.14
C ARG A 42 1.25 4.26 -14.53
N GLY A 43 0.59 3.27 -15.15
CA GLY A 43 -0.63 2.72 -14.60
C GLY A 43 -0.41 2.10 -13.24
N PHE A 44 0.67 1.33 -13.10
CA PHE A 44 1.02 0.75 -11.80
C PHE A 44 1.29 1.83 -10.76
N ALA A 45 1.99 2.90 -11.16
CA ALA A 45 2.26 3.99 -10.25
C ALA A 45 0.98 4.65 -9.77
N GLN A 46 0.00 4.82 -10.65
CA GLN A 46 -1.29 5.39 -10.27
C GLN A 46 -2.04 4.48 -9.31
N GLU A 47 -1.95 3.17 -9.52
CA GLU A 47 -2.59 2.23 -8.60
C GLU A 47 -2.02 2.34 -7.20
N GLU A 48 -0.70 2.53 -7.10
CA GLU A 48 -0.08 2.67 -5.78
C GLU A 48 -0.54 3.94 -5.07
N LEU A 49 -0.76 5.02 -5.82
CA LEU A 49 -1.30 6.24 -5.22
C LEU A 49 -2.73 6.03 -4.72
N GLY A 50 -3.52 5.25 -5.44
CA GLY A 50 -4.86 4.89 -5.00
C GLY A 50 -4.83 4.10 -3.69
N HIS A 51 -3.92 3.14 -3.60
CA HIS A 51 -3.75 2.36 -2.37
C HIS A 51 -3.33 3.26 -1.21
N LYS A 52 -2.39 4.16 -1.47
CA LYS A 52 -1.92 5.09 -0.44
C LYS A 52 -3.06 5.93 0.09
N LYS A 53 -3.89 6.46 -0.80
CA LYS A 53 -5.01 7.30 -0.39
C LYS A 53 -5.96 6.52 0.51
N LYS A 54 -6.26 5.28 0.16
CA LYS A 54 -7.16 4.46 0.97
C LYS A 54 -6.57 4.17 2.35
N LEU A 55 -5.27 3.93 2.40
CA LEU A 55 -4.61 3.74 3.69
C LEU A 55 -4.65 5.00 4.53
N GLU A 56 -4.45 6.15 3.90
CA GLU A 56 -4.54 7.42 4.60
C GLU A 56 -5.94 7.67 5.13
N ASP A 57 -6.95 7.30 4.37
CA ASP A 57 -8.34 7.44 4.82
C ASP A 57 -8.62 6.56 6.03
N VAL A 58 -8.12 5.33 6.02
CA VAL A 58 -8.26 4.43 7.16
C VAL A 58 -7.57 5.03 8.38
N LYS A 59 -6.37 5.54 8.19
CA LYS A 59 -5.61 6.15 9.28
C LYS A 59 -6.32 7.36 9.86
N ALA A 60 -7.01 8.13 9.02
CA ALA A 60 -7.74 9.30 9.46
C ALA A 60 -9.03 8.96 10.20
N GLY A 61 -9.30 7.66 10.41
CA GLY A 61 -10.48 7.24 11.14
C GLY A 61 -11.73 7.21 10.32
N LYS A 62 -11.63 7.34 9.02
CA LYS A 62 -12.80 7.22 8.16
C LYS A 62 -13.23 5.77 8.15
N LYS A 63 -14.52 5.56 8.36
CA LYS A 63 -15.05 4.21 8.36
C LYS A 63 -15.19 3.73 6.93
N LEU A 64 -14.18 3.01 6.49
CA LEU A 64 -14.25 2.32 5.21
C LEU A 64 -14.64 0.89 5.51
N ILE A 65 -15.87 0.55 5.18
CA ILE A 65 -16.28 -0.84 5.25
C ILE A 65 -15.82 -1.45 3.94
N LEU A 66 -14.64 -2.05 3.98
CA LEU A 66 -14.08 -2.70 2.81
C LEU A 66 -14.46 -4.16 2.81
N PRO A 67 -14.97 -4.67 1.69
CA PRO A 67 -15.14 -6.12 1.56
C PRO A 67 -13.78 -6.79 1.76
N GLU A 68 -13.80 -7.98 2.29
CA GLU A 68 -12.57 -8.74 2.54
C GLU A 68 -11.69 -8.80 1.30
N LYS A 69 -12.30 -9.00 0.15
CA LYS A 69 -11.57 -9.06 -1.10
C LYS A 69 -10.81 -7.77 -1.37
N LYS A 70 -11.43 -6.61 -1.07
CA LYS A 70 -10.77 -5.33 -1.28
C LYS A 70 -9.61 -5.11 -0.33
N VAL A 71 -9.73 -5.60 0.89
CA VAL A 71 -8.64 -5.52 1.85
C VAL A 71 -7.43 -6.29 1.32
N LEU A 72 -7.67 -7.49 0.76
CA LEU A 72 -6.59 -8.29 0.18
C LEU A 72 -5.98 -7.59 -1.02
N ASP A 73 -6.82 -7.00 -1.87
CA ASP A 73 -6.34 -6.28 -3.06
C ASP A 73 -5.43 -5.12 -2.68
N LEU A 74 -5.67 -4.50 -1.53
CA LEU A 74 -4.87 -3.38 -1.05
C LEU A 74 -3.64 -3.84 -0.28
N LYS A 75 -3.50 -5.14 -0.08
CA LYS A 75 -2.40 -5.71 0.67
C LYS A 75 -2.39 -5.31 2.13
N ILE A 76 -3.49 -4.76 2.61
CA ILE A 76 -3.60 -4.38 4.02
C ILE A 76 -3.53 -5.61 4.91
N ALA A 77 -4.12 -6.71 4.45
CA ALA A 77 -4.16 -7.94 5.24
C ALA A 77 -2.77 -8.43 5.62
N ASP A 78 -1.80 -8.28 4.73
CA ASP A 78 -0.44 -8.72 5.01
C ASP A 78 0.16 -8.00 6.21
N TYR A 79 -0.11 -6.70 6.32
CA TYR A 79 0.43 -5.89 7.41
C TYR A 79 -0.32 -6.18 8.72
N LEU A 80 -1.62 -6.33 8.64
CA LEU A 80 -2.44 -6.57 9.83
C LEU A 80 -2.20 -7.96 10.41
N VAL A 81 -1.97 -8.94 9.55
CA VAL A 81 -1.66 -10.30 10.01
C VAL A 81 -0.37 -10.31 10.81
N GLU A 82 0.62 -9.55 10.36
CA GLU A 82 1.88 -9.44 11.08
C GLU A 82 1.65 -8.89 12.48
N ALA A 83 0.85 -7.83 12.59
CA ALA A 83 0.54 -7.22 13.88
C ALA A 83 -0.22 -8.18 14.78
N ASP A 84 -1.21 -8.87 14.24
CA ASP A 84 -2.03 -9.81 15.01
C ASP A 84 -1.22 -10.99 15.49
N ARG A 85 -0.30 -11.45 14.68
CA ARG A 85 0.51 -12.61 15.05
C ARG A 85 1.31 -12.36 16.31
N LYS A 86 1.74 -11.11 16.48
CA LYS A 86 2.50 -10.73 17.67
C LYS A 86 1.63 -10.62 18.90
N SER A 87 0.36 -10.35 18.75
CA SER A 87 -0.52 -10.24 19.89
C SER A 87 -1.10 -11.57 20.32
N VAL A 88 -1.14 -12.55 19.44
CA VAL A 88 -1.75 -13.85 19.74
C VAL A 88 -0.84 -14.73 20.56
N VAL A 89 0.43 -14.55 20.46
CA VAL A 89 1.36 -15.35 21.23
C VAL A 89 1.34 -14.94 22.69
#